data_d362da5e8cb4624693f3c302d366c87e
#
_entry.id   d362da5e8cb4624693f3c302d366c87e
#
_cell.length_a   1.000
_cell.length_b   1.000
_cell.length_c   1.000
_cell.angle_alpha   90.00
_cell.angle_beta   90.00
_cell.angle_gamma   90.00
#
_symmetry.space_group_name_H-M   'P 1'
#
loop_
_entity.id
_entity.type
_entity.pdbx_description
1 polymer ?
#
loop_
_entity_poly.entity_id
_entity_poly.type
_entity_poly.pdbx_seq_one_letter_code
_entity_poly.pdbx_strand_id
1 'polypeptide(L)'
;MVLLENEVRNKHVESVRSHRLDGSSILPSSTMFLTSIARLGFIPRQKALERHFNEPEMLQREVFNRLVTKAKDTLFGKEHDFEHIFHYELFRKRVPVSTYEDLKGYIDRMRHGEKDILWPGQVKWYAKSSGTTNDKSKFIPVSADGLKRIHYAGGADVVAFYLQNNRHSKLFDGKALILGGSHSPNYNLPNSLVGDLSAILIENINPFVNLIRVPDKHTALISDFEKKREFIAQQCLHANVTNLSGVPSWMMSVLMRVMELSGKRYLRDVWPNLEVFFHGGISFTPYRRAYEKLILNEDMNYMETYNASEGFFGIQNDPESPSMLLMLDYDVFYEFAPMEAIDDEGNLTDPDAVVPLEGVKIGTNYAMILSTSCGLWRYMIGDTVRFTSIRPYKFVITGRTKSFINAFGEELIVDNAEKGLQYACEQTGAEVSEYTAAPVFRAEGIVPHHQWLIEFSKEPDDIEKFADLLDKRLQELNSDYEAKRFKDINMIRLQIVKARQGQFTEWLASKGKLGGQNKVPRLCNSRQHIDELLRI
;
A
#
# COMPACT_ATOMS: atom_id res chain seq x y z
N MET A 1 -18.63 16.03 1.31
CA MET A 1 -19.70 15.12 0.81
C MET A 1 -21.00 15.25 1.61
N VAL A 2 -20.98 15.39 2.93
CA VAL A 2 -22.19 15.63 3.75
C VAL A 2 -22.85 17.01 3.47
N LEU A 3 -22.11 18.01 3.01
CA LEU A 3 -22.63 19.32 2.64
C LEU A 3 -23.34 19.37 1.28
N LEU A 4 -23.06 18.43 0.38
CA LEU A 4 -23.72 18.31 -0.92
C LEU A 4 -25.14 17.69 -0.84
N GLU A 5 -25.41 16.90 0.21
CA GLU A 5 -26.74 16.29 0.39
C GLU A 5 -27.83 17.32 0.75
N ASN A 6 -27.48 18.40 1.43
CA ASN A 6 -28.48 19.40 1.86
C ASN A 6 -28.84 20.42 0.77
N GLU A 7 -27.94 20.74 -0.14
CA GLU A 7 -28.24 21.67 -1.24
C GLU A 7 -28.98 21.02 -2.42
N VAL A 8 -28.75 19.74 -2.68
CA VAL A 8 -29.44 19.03 -3.78
C VAL A 8 -30.88 18.68 -3.42
N ARG A 9 -31.20 18.47 -2.13
CA ARG A 9 -32.58 18.20 -1.69
C ARG A 9 -33.50 19.41 -1.77
N ASN A 10 -32.99 20.62 -1.59
CA ASN A 10 -33.81 21.83 -1.59
C ASN A 10 -34.07 22.42 -2.99
N LYS A 11 -33.32 22.02 -4.01
CA LYS A 11 -33.52 22.50 -5.41
C LYS A 11 -34.37 21.59 -6.29
N HIS A 12 -34.71 20.39 -5.84
CA HIS A 12 -35.50 19.43 -6.65
C HIS A 12 -37.02 19.51 -6.45
N VAL A 13 -37.53 20.35 -5.54
CA VAL A 13 -38.96 20.45 -5.24
C VAL A 13 -39.68 21.57 -6.00
N GLU A 14 -38.97 22.50 -6.64
CA GLU A 14 -39.61 23.66 -7.31
C GLU A 14 -39.60 23.67 -8.83
N SER A 15 -39.09 22.66 -9.56
CA SER A 15 -39.00 22.71 -11.02
C SER A 15 -39.86 21.69 -11.80
N VAL A 16 -40.89 21.13 -11.20
CA VAL A 16 -41.83 20.26 -11.92
C VAL A 16 -43.19 20.93 -12.03
N ARG A 17 -43.32 22.01 -12.83
CA ARG A 17 -44.56 22.39 -13.49
C ARG A 17 -44.28 23.21 -14.76
N SER A 18 -44.80 22.69 -15.88
CA SER A 18 -44.99 23.26 -17.20
C SER A 18 -43.78 23.44 -18.13
N HIS A 19 -43.60 22.61 -19.13
CA HIS A 19 -44.00 22.86 -20.52
C HIS A 19 -43.65 21.64 -21.42
N ARG A 20 -44.64 21.08 -22.05
CA ARG A 20 -44.46 20.27 -23.27
C ARG A 20 -44.13 21.21 -24.40
N LEU A 21 -43.05 20.96 -25.11
CA LEU A 21 -42.89 21.32 -26.53
C LEU A 21 -41.74 20.52 -27.15
N ASP A 22 -42.07 19.97 -28.27
CA ASP A 22 -41.39 19.35 -29.38
C ASP A 22 -39.87 19.18 -29.46
N GLY A 23 -39.57 18.01 -29.91
CA GLY A 23 -38.61 17.43 -30.82
C GLY A 23 -37.27 18.13 -31.13
N SER A 24 -36.21 17.32 -31.01
CA SER A 24 -34.86 17.53 -31.57
C SER A 24 -34.11 18.80 -31.14
N SER A 25 -33.50 18.73 -29.98
CA SER A 25 -32.32 19.50 -29.70
C SER A 25 -31.21 18.57 -29.13
N ILE A 26 -30.14 18.49 -29.88
CA ILE A 26 -28.87 17.93 -29.49
C ILE A 26 -28.48 18.58 -28.15
N LEU A 27 -28.60 17.85 -27.05
CA LEU A 27 -28.06 18.28 -25.76
C LEU A 27 -26.54 18.35 -25.90
N PRO A 28 -25.88 19.49 -25.66
CA PRO A 28 -24.44 19.53 -25.54
C PRO A 28 -24.05 18.69 -24.31
N SER A 29 -23.02 17.90 -24.47
CA SER A 29 -22.51 16.94 -23.51
C SER A 29 -22.50 17.49 -22.07
N SER A 30 -23.43 16.97 -21.25
CA SER A 30 -23.60 17.31 -19.81
C SER A 30 -22.42 16.92 -18.91
N THR A 31 -21.35 16.38 -19.47
CA THR A 31 -20.22 15.79 -18.77
C THR A 31 -19.21 16.83 -18.27
N MET A 32 -18.97 17.92 -19.00
CA MET A 32 -18.06 19.00 -18.55
C MET A 32 -18.49 19.67 -17.23
N PHE A 33 -19.72 19.44 -16.79
CA PHE A 33 -20.30 20.08 -15.61
C PHE A 33 -19.99 19.34 -14.30
N LEU A 34 -19.82 18.01 -14.33
CA LEU A 34 -19.66 17.21 -13.12
C LEU A 34 -18.31 17.46 -12.43
N THR A 35 -17.21 17.49 -13.17
CA THR A 35 -15.88 17.78 -12.61
C THR A 35 -15.81 19.19 -12.02
N SER A 36 -16.46 20.18 -12.67
CA SER A 36 -16.50 21.55 -12.18
C SER A 36 -17.28 21.69 -10.88
N ILE A 37 -18.45 21.01 -10.76
CA ILE A 37 -19.23 20.97 -9.52
C ILE A 37 -18.46 20.24 -8.41
N ALA A 38 -17.90 19.08 -8.72
CA ALA A 38 -17.10 18.32 -7.77
C ALA A 38 -15.93 19.14 -7.21
N ARG A 39 -15.24 19.90 -8.07
CA ARG A 39 -14.14 20.79 -7.70
C ARG A 39 -14.56 21.81 -6.62
N LEU A 40 -15.75 22.41 -6.74
CA LEU A 40 -16.26 23.33 -5.73
C LEU A 40 -16.41 22.66 -4.35
N GLY A 41 -16.79 21.38 -4.34
CA GLY A 41 -16.90 20.60 -3.10
C GLY A 41 -15.56 20.35 -2.40
N PHE A 42 -14.43 20.40 -3.11
CA PHE A 42 -13.10 20.21 -2.54
C PHE A 42 -12.45 21.51 -2.02
N ILE A 43 -12.98 22.70 -2.36
CA ILE A 43 -12.39 23.99 -1.94
C ILE A 43 -12.19 24.10 -0.42
N PRO A 44 -13.19 23.77 0.45
CA PRO A 44 -12.99 23.85 1.89
C PRO A 44 -11.87 22.94 2.39
N ARG A 45 -11.75 21.74 1.80
CA ARG A 45 -10.69 20.81 2.16
C ARG A 45 -9.32 21.27 1.66
N GLN A 46 -9.21 21.77 0.44
CA GLN A 46 -7.98 22.34 -0.10
C GLN A 46 -7.45 23.47 0.80
N LYS A 47 -8.34 24.36 1.28
CA LYS A 47 -7.97 25.38 2.25
C LYS A 47 -7.50 24.80 3.60
N ALA A 48 -8.15 23.75 4.10
CA ALA A 48 -7.71 23.06 5.32
C ALA A 48 -6.33 22.40 5.16
N LEU A 49 -6.01 21.90 3.95
CA LEU A 49 -4.70 21.30 3.65
C LEU A 49 -3.54 22.31 3.72
N GLU A 50 -3.80 23.62 3.65
CA GLU A 50 -2.77 24.66 3.85
C GLU A 50 -2.14 24.57 5.25
N ARG A 51 -2.84 24.02 6.25
CA ARG A 51 -2.28 23.81 7.58
C ARG A 51 -1.11 22.84 7.63
N HIS A 52 -1.00 21.90 6.67
CA HIS A 52 0.16 20.99 6.54
C HIS A 52 1.46 21.76 6.23
N PHE A 53 1.33 22.96 5.67
CA PHE A 53 2.44 23.85 5.34
C PHE A 53 2.74 24.85 6.46
N ASN A 54 1.69 25.33 7.13
CA ASN A 54 1.78 26.45 8.08
C ASN A 54 1.89 25.98 9.52
N GLU A 55 1.18 24.91 9.91
CA GLU A 55 1.01 24.47 11.31
C GLU A 55 1.12 22.93 11.48
N PRO A 56 2.15 22.28 10.90
CA PRO A 56 2.20 20.81 10.85
C PRO A 56 2.26 20.16 12.24
N GLU A 57 3.05 20.73 13.17
CA GLU A 57 3.20 20.17 14.52
C GLU A 57 1.92 20.37 15.35
N MET A 58 1.17 21.44 15.09
CA MET A 58 -0.13 21.66 15.75
C MET A 58 -1.14 20.61 15.29
N LEU A 59 -1.17 20.25 14.00
CA LEU A 59 -2.03 19.18 13.50
C LEU A 59 -1.73 17.85 14.21
N GLN A 60 -0.46 17.49 14.37
CA GLN A 60 -0.09 16.26 15.06
C GLN A 60 -0.43 16.30 16.55
N ARG A 61 -0.31 17.44 17.21
CA ARG A 61 -0.75 17.62 18.60
C ARG A 61 -2.27 17.46 18.74
N GLU A 62 -3.04 18.03 17.81
CA GLU A 62 -4.51 17.86 17.79
C GLU A 62 -4.90 16.39 17.60
N VAL A 63 -4.23 15.67 16.69
CA VAL A 63 -4.43 14.24 16.47
C VAL A 63 -4.09 13.45 17.73
N PHE A 64 -2.92 13.66 18.31
CA PHE A 64 -2.47 13.01 19.55
C PHE A 64 -3.52 13.16 20.67
N ASN A 65 -3.91 14.40 20.97
CA ASN A 65 -4.89 14.68 22.03
C ASN A 65 -6.22 13.98 21.77
N ARG A 66 -6.68 13.98 20.52
CA ARG A 66 -7.93 13.32 20.12
C ARG A 66 -7.86 11.81 20.33
N LEU A 67 -6.77 11.16 19.90
CA LEU A 67 -6.59 9.72 20.02
C LEU A 67 -6.57 9.29 21.49
N VAL A 68 -5.72 9.91 22.30
CA VAL A 68 -5.57 9.59 23.74
C VAL A 68 -6.87 9.83 24.49
N THR A 69 -7.50 11.00 24.29
CA THR A 69 -8.76 11.34 24.96
C THR A 69 -9.87 10.35 24.59
N LYS A 70 -9.96 9.95 23.33
CA LYS A 70 -11.02 9.05 22.86
C LYS A 70 -10.83 7.63 23.36
N ALA A 71 -9.60 7.17 23.49
CA ALA A 71 -9.29 5.81 23.91
C ALA A 71 -9.11 5.63 25.43
N LYS A 72 -9.21 6.68 26.25
CA LYS A 72 -8.92 6.62 27.69
C LYS A 72 -9.73 5.57 28.47
N ASP A 73 -10.96 5.30 28.03
CA ASP A 73 -11.86 4.37 28.70
C ASP A 73 -11.75 2.94 28.16
N THR A 74 -10.94 2.70 27.13
CA THR A 74 -10.63 1.34 26.62
C THR A 74 -9.80 0.55 27.62
N LEU A 75 -9.73 -0.77 27.44
CA LEU A 75 -8.84 -1.61 28.27
C LEU A 75 -7.40 -1.12 28.19
N PHE A 76 -6.87 -0.95 26.97
CA PHE A 76 -5.50 -0.49 26.75
C PHE A 76 -5.27 0.91 27.34
N GLY A 77 -6.25 1.82 27.16
CA GLY A 77 -6.17 3.18 27.72
C GLY A 77 -6.10 3.18 29.25
N LYS A 78 -6.84 2.30 29.93
CA LYS A 78 -6.79 2.13 31.39
C LYS A 78 -5.49 1.52 31.87
N GLU A 79 -5.01 0.47 31.19
CA GLU A 79 -3.74 -0.19 31.52
C GLU A 79 -2.53 0.74 31.41
N HIS A 80 -2.59 1.72 30.49
CA HIS A 80 -1.55 2.72 30.26
C HIS A 80 -1.87 4.11 30.80
N ASP A 81 -2.93 4.22 31.62
CA ASP A 81 -3.36 5.46 32.30
C ASP A 81 -3.51 6.67 31.35
N PHE A 82 -4.26 6.48 30.25
CA PHE A 82 -4.49 7.53 29.24
C PHE A 82 -5.20 8.75 29.80
N GLU A 83 -5.97 8.60 30.86
CA GLU A 83 -6.66 9.71 31.54
C GLU A 83 -5.67 10.78 32.02
N HIS A 84 -4.47 10.39 32.39
CA HIS A 84 -3.43 11.28 32.88
C HIS A 84 -2.28 11.52 31.88
N ILE A 85 -2.52 11.27 30.58
CA ILE A 85 -1.56 11.59 29.51
C ILE A 85 -1.94 12.93 28.88
N PHE A 86 -1.24 13.99 29.25
CA PHE A 86 -1.49 15.36 28.78
C PHE A 86 -0.50 15.86 27.74
N HIS A 87 0.62 15.14 27.53
CA HIS A 87 1.68 15.49 26.58
C HIS A 87 2.49 14.26 26.16
N TYR A 88 3.23 14.41 25.08
CA TYR A 88 3.99 13.33 24.42
C TYR A 88 4.98 12.62 25.36
N GLU A 89 5.70 13.35 26.22
CA GLU A 89 6.70 12.74 27.11
C GLU A 89 6.08 11.75 28.13
N LEU A 90 4.86 12.00 28.59
CA LEU A 90 4.14 11.05 29.43
C LEU A 90 3.68 9.83 28.61
N PHE A 91 3.26 10.05 27.37
CA PHE A 91 2.83 8.98 26.47
C PHE A 91 3.97 8.01 26.16
N ARG A 92 5.13 8.52 25.70
CA ARG A 92 6.27 7.67 25.40
C ARG A 92 6.80 6.89 26.62
N LYS A 93 6.63 7.43 27.81
CA LYS A 93 7.06 6.77 29.06
C LYS A 93 6.10 5.65 29.49
N ARG A 94 4.79 5.79 29.22
CA ARG A 94 3.75 4.86 29.67
C ARG A 94 3.42 3.80 28.63
N VAL A 95 3.51 4.14 27.36
CA VAL A 95 3.15 3.25 26.25
C VAL A 95 4.44 2.77 25.57
N PRO A 96 4.77 1.49 25.60
CA PRO A 96 5.94 0.97 24.88
C PRO A 96 5.71 1.03 23.37
N VAL A 97 6.80 1.06 22.60
CA VAL A 97 6.73 0.77 21.15
C VAL A 97 6.32 -0.68 20.98
N SER A 98 5.38 -0.94 20.10
CA SER A 98 4.77 -2.25 19.91
C SER A 98 4.96 -2.79 18.50
N THR A 99 5.00 -4.09 18.38
CA THR A 99 4.89 -4.88 17.16
C THR A 99 3.49 -5.50 17.06
N TYR A 100 3.21 -6.22 15.96
CA TYR A 100 1.95 -6.96 15.85
C TYR A 100 1.79 -8.02 16.95
N GLU A 101 2.87 -8.70 17.31
CA GLU A 101 2.83 -9.77 18.32
C GLU A 101 2.46 -9.22 19.71
N ASP A 102 2.89 -8.00 20.03
CA ASP A 102 2.54 -7.33 21.29
C ASP A 102 1.06 -6.96 21.36
N LEU A 103 0.46 -6.58 20.23
CA LEU A 103 -0.96 -6.20 20.15
C LEU A 103 -1.89 -7.37 19.82
N LYS A 104 -1.36 -8.52 19.39
CA LYS A 104 -2.12 -9.68 18.90
C LYS A 104 -3.16 -10.17 19.91
N GLY A 105 -2.79 -10.25 21.19
CA GLY A 105 -3.71 -10.69 22.24
C GLY A 105 -4.95 -9.79 22.39
N TYR A 106 -4.77 -8.47 22.29
CA TYR A 106 -5.87 -7.49 22.28
C TYR A 106 -6.70 -7.61 21.00
N ILE A 107 -6.03 -7.72 19.84
CA ILE A 107 -6.70 -7.86 18.53
C ILE A 107 -7.56 -9.14 18.51
N ASP A 108 -7.07 -10.24 19.04
CA ASP A 108 -7.80 -11.50 19.10
C ASP A 108 -9.06 -11.37 19.96
N ARG A 109 -9.01 -10.68 21.10
CA ARG A 109 -10.18 -10.36 21.92
C ARG A 109 -11.22 -9.53 21.15
N MET A 110 -10.74 -8.47 20.45
CA MET A 110 -11.60 -7.65 19.58
C MET A 110 -12.27 -8.49 18.49
N ARG A 111 -11.54 -9.41 17.86
CA ARG A 111 -12.06 -10.32 16.83
C ARG A 111 -13.14 -11.26 17.38
N HIS A 112 -13.05 -11.66 18.64
CA HIS A 112 -14.09 -12.44 19.33
C HIS A 112 -15.29 -11.60 19.78
N GLY A 113 -15.29 -10.29 19.50
CA GLY A 113 -16.43 -9.39 19.72
C GLY A 113 -16.35 -8.57 21.01
N GLU A 114 -15.24 -8.63 21.73
CA GLU A 114 -15.04 -7.74 22.88
C GLU A 114 -14.93 -6.29 22.42
N LYS A 115 -15.61 -5.41 23.14
CA LYS A 115 -15.65 -3.96 22.87
C LYS A 115 -14.63 -3.24 23.74
N ASP A 116 -14.30 -2.02 23.31
CA ASP A 116 -13.49 -1.09 24.09
C ASP A 116 -12.13 -1.67 24.53
N ILE A 117 -11.49 -2.43 23.65
CA ILE A 117 -10.18 -3.05 23.93
C ILE A 117 -9.04 -2.09 23.55
N LEU A 118 -8.74 -1.93 22.28
CA LEU A 118 -7.72 -0.99 21.77
C LEU A 118 -8.33 0.34 21.30
N TRP A 119 -9.59 0.32 20.88
CA TRP A 119 -10.34 1.47 20.41
C TRP A 119 -11.80 1.38 20.89
N PRO A 120 -12.50 2.50 21.13
CA PRO A 120 -13.87 2.48 21.62
C PRO A 120 -14.84 1.79 20.67
N GLY A 121 -15.75 1.03 21.23
CA GLY A 121 -16.79 0.30 20.51
C GLY A 121 -16.32 -1.05 19.98
N GLN A 122 -17.11 -1.62 19.08
CA GLN A 122 -16.81 -2.88 18.42
C GLN A 122 -16.22 -2.65 17.05
N VAL A 123 -15.07 -3.25 16.78
CA VAL A 123 -14.45 -3.29 15.45
C VAL A 123 -14.95 -4.52 14.70
N LYS A 124 -15.58 -4.30 13.56
CA LYS A 124 -16.15 -5.36 12.72
C LYS A 124 -15.18 -5.86 11.65
N TRP A 125 -14.34 -4.98 11.10
CA TRP A 125 -13.49 -5.27 9.96
C TRP A 125 -12.02 -5.39 10.36
N TYR A 126 -11.36 -6.38 9.75
CA TYR A 126 -9.93 -6.62 9.94
C TYR A 126 -9.27 -6.79 8.58
N ALA A 127 -8.31 -5.93 8.28
CA ALA A 127 -7.52 -6.05 7.07
C ALA A 127 -6.50 -7.17 7.22
N LYS A 128 -6.53 -8.11 6.27
CA LYS A 128 -5.53 -9.17 6.20
C LYS A 128 -4.27 -8.60 5.57
N SER A 129 -3.15 -8.73 6.27
CA SER A 129 -1.82 -8.40 5.78
C SER A 129 -0.90 -9.61 5.93
N SER A 130 0.13 -9.71 5.10
CA SER A 130 1.10 -10.80 5.20
C SER A 130 1.80 -10.81 6.56
N GLY A 131 1.88 -11.97 7.18
CA GLY A 131 2.49 -12.16 8.48
C GLY A 131 4.00 -12.30 8.39
N THR A 132 4.71 -11.82 9.41
CA THR A 132 6.19 -11.86 9.48
C THR A 132 6.75 -12.97 10.35
N THR A 133 5.92 -13.69 11.11
CA THR A 133 6.31 -14.74 12.04
C THR A 133 5.35 -15.92 11.99
N ASN A 134 5.36 -16.85 12.84
CA ASN A 134 4.70 -18.17 12.84
C ASN A 134 3.26 -18.26 12.30
N ASP A 135 2.52 -17.18 12.17
CA ASP A 135 1.20 -17.11 11.52
C ASP A 135 1.29 -16.48 10.14
N LYS A 136 0.67 -17.13 9.15
CA LYS A 136 0.64 -16.69 7.74
C LYS A 136 -0.03 -15.33 7.48
N SER A 137 -0.68 -14.71 8.46
CA SER A 137 -1.43 -13.46 8.25
C SER A 137 -1.56 -12.64 9.53
N LYS A 138 -1.42 -11.30 9.39
CA LYS A 138 -1.81 -10.31 10.40
C LYS A 138 -3.25 -9.87 10.17
N PHE A 139 -3.96 -9.52 11.22
CA PHE A 139 -5.33 -9.01 11.17
C PHE A 139 -5.37 -7.60 11.76
N ILE A 140 -5.18 -6.61 10.92
CA ILE A 140 -5.12 -5.20 11.32
C ILE A 140 -6.55 -4.68 11.53
N PRO A 141 -6.91 -4.16 12.71
CA PRO A 141 -8.25 -3.63 12.96
C PRO A 141 -8.55 -2.44 12.04
N VAL A 142 -9.76 -2.39 11.49
CA VAL A 142 -10.25 -1.27 10.69
C VAL A 142 -11.53 -0.73 11.34
N SER A 143 -11.37 0.27 12.19
CA SER A 143 -12.48 0.89 12.93
C SER A 143 -13.34 1.76 12.01
N ALA A 144 -14.55 2.11 12.45
CA ALA A 144 -15.41 3.07 11.75
C ALA A 144 -14.77 4.46 11.64
N ASP A 145 -14.02 4.88 12.67
CA ASP A 145 -13.26 6.13 12.64
C ASP A 145 -12.11 6.04 11.64
N GLY A 146 -11.36 4.92 11.63
CA GLY A 146 -10.27 4.68 10.68
C GLY A 146 -10.75 4.66 9.24
N LEU A 147 -11.87 4.01 8.94
CA LEU A 147 -12.49 4.07 7.61
C LEU A 147 -12.75 5.51 7.17
N LYS A 148 -13.39 6.31 8.05
CA LYS A 148 -13.82 7.68 7.72
C LYS A 148 -12.66 8.67 7.72
N ARG A 149 -11.84 8.67 8.76
CA ARG A 149 -10.88 9.75 9.05
C ARG A 149 -9.46 9.47 8.55
N ILE A 150 -9.17 8.21 8.20
CA ILE A 150 -7.89 7.81 7.63
C ILE A 150 -8.08 7.47 6.15
N HIS A 151 -8.74 6.35 5.85
CA HIS A 151 -8.74 5.80 4.49
C HIS A 151 -9.58 6.62 3.50
N TYR A 152 -10.83 6.94 3.83
CA TYR A 152 -11.67 7.75 2.93
C TYR A 152 -11.24 9.21 2.87
N ALA A 153 -10.71 9.76 3.98
CA ALA A 153 -10.12 11.09 3.96
C ALA A 153 -8.91 11.13 3.03
N GLY A 154 -8.01 10.14 3.12
CA GLY A 154 -6.86 10.01 2.23
C GLY A 154 -7.25 9.90 0.76
N GLY A 155 -8.20 9.02 0.43
CA GLY A 155 -8.71 8.89 -0.94
C GLY A 155 -9.34 10.18 -1.48
N ALA A 156 -10.04 10.93 -0.64
CA ALA A 156 -10.61 12.22 -1.04
C ALA A 156 -9.52 13.29 -1.29
N ASP A 157 -8.47 13.31 -0.46
CA ASP A 157 -7.38 14.28 -0.59
C ASP A 157 -6.48 14.02 -1.80
N VAL A 158 -6.30 12.76 -2.21
CA VAL A 158 -5.66 12.43 -3.49
C VAL A 158 -6.37 13.14 -4.64
N VAL A 159 -7.70 13.06 -4.67
CA VAL A 159 -8.51 13.75 -5.68
C VAL A 159 -8.42 15.28 -5.52
N ALA A 160 -8.44 15.80 -4.27
CA ALA A 160 -8.34 17.23 -4.00
C ALA A 160 -7.03 17.82 -4.54
N PHE A 161 -5.89 17.18 -4.29
CA PHE A 161 -4.57 17.61 -4.81
C PHE A 161 -4.50 17.47 -6.33
N TYR A 162 -5.01 16.36 -6.88
CA TYR A 162 -5.01 16.19 -8.33
C TYR A 162 -5.80 17.30 -9.03
N LEU A 163 -7.00 17.61 -8.56
CA LEU A 163 -7.83 18.69 -9.11
C LEU A 163 -7.22 20.07 -8.90
N GLN A 164 -6.47 20.29 -7.82
CA GLN A 164 -5.77 21.55 -7.58
C GLN A 164 -4.68 21.78 -8.63
N ASN A 165 -3.91 20.74 -8.96
CA ASN A 165 -2.81 20.80 -9.91
C ASN A 165 -3.30 20.78 -11.36
N ASN A 166 -4.46 20.20 -11.66
CA ASN A 166 -4.97 19.96 -13.01
C ASN A 166 -6.29 20.70 -13.26
N ARG A 167 -6.21 21.99 -13.60
CA ARG A 167 -7.40 22.87 -13.76
C ARG A 167 -8.36 22.42 -14.87
N HIS A 168 -7.86 21.75 -15.90
CA HIS A 168 -8.63 21.26 -17.03
C HIS A 168 -9.03 19.78 -16.94
N SER A 169 -8.81 19.16 -15.76
CA SER A 169 -9.15 17.77 -15.51
C SER A 169 -10.63 17.47 -15.81
N LYS A 170 -10.86 16.29 -16.39
CA LYS A 170 -12.17 15.68 -16.66
C LYS A 170 -12.41 14.45 -15.79
N LEU A 171 -11.77 14.39 -14.62
CA LEU A 171 -11.74 13.22 -13.74
C LEU A 171 -13.12 12.59 -13.50
N PHE A 172 -14.14 13.40 -13.24
CA PHE A 172 -15.50 12.96 -12.97
C PHE A 172 -16.41 12.93 -14.23
N ASP A 173 -15.87 13.23 -15.40
CA ASP A 173 -16.63 13.17 -16.67
C ASP A 173 -16.69 11.74 -17.21
N GLY A 174 -16.05 10.79 -16.52
CA GLY A 174 -16.08 9.38 -16.80
C GLY A 174 -16.07 8.51 -15.55
N LYS A 175 -15.52 7.32 -15.68
CA LYS A 175 -15.45 6.32 -14.62
C LYS A 175 -14.02 6.18 -14.09
N ALA A 176 -13.91 5.95 -12.78
CA ALA A 176 -12.67 5.51 -12.14
C ALA A 176 -12.56 3.98 -12.24
N LEU A 177 -11.51 3.47 -12.85
CA LEU A 177 -11.17 2.06 -12.74
C LEU A 177 -10.43 1.84 -11.41
N ILE A 178 -11.13 1.29 -10.42
CA ILE A 178 -10.62 1.04 -9.08
C ILE A 178 -10.47 -0.46 -8.86
N LEU A 179 -9.23 -0.92 -8.74
CA LEU A 179 -8.95 -2.30 -8.38
C LEU A 179 -9.00 -2.48 -6.86
N GLY A 180 -9.55 -3.61 -6.44
CA GLY A 180 -9.60 -4.01 -5.05
C GLY A 180 -9.28 -5.48 -4.86
N GLY A 181 -8.78 -5.83 -3.71
CA GLY A 181 -8.60 -7.21 -3.27
C GLY A 181 -9.93 -7.92 -3.03
N SER A 182 -9.92 -8.97 -2.24
CA SER A 182 -11.09 -9.80 -1.96
C SER A 182 -11.32 -9.99 -0.46
N HIS A 183 -12.52 -10.43 -0.11
CA HIS A 183 -12.81 -10.92 1.23
C HIS A 183 -12.10 -12.25 1.49
N SER A 184 -11.79 -12.50 2.75
CA SER A 184 -11.15 -13.74 3.22
C SER A 184 -12.08 -14.47 4.22
N PRO A 185 -13.21 -15.03 3.75
CA PRO A 185 -14.26 -15.56 4.63
C PRO A 185 -13.78 -16.73 5.50
N ASN A 186 -12.75 -17.46 5.10
CA ASN A 186 -12.15 -18.54 5.89
C ASN A 186 -11.55 -18.07 7.22
N TYR A 187 -11.29 -16.76 7.36
CA TYR A 187 -10.78 -16.16 8.59
C TYR A 187 -11.84 -15.40 9.38
N ASN A 188 -13.10 -15.39 8.92
CA ASN A 188 -14.18 -14.72 9.62
C ASN A 188 -14.51 -15.44 10.93
N LEU A 189 -14.85 -14.64 11.94
CA LEU A 189 -15.47 -15.09 13.18
C LEU A 189 -16.88 -14.49 13.28
N PRO A 190 -17.73 -14.94 14.20
CA PRO A 190 -19.12 -14.44 14.30
C PRO A 190 -19.23 -12.93 14.40
N ASN A 191 -18.22 -12.27 14.99
CA ASN A 191 -18.21 -10.82 15.24
C ASN A 191 -17.14 -10.06 14.44
N SER A 192 -16.40 -10.74 13.56
CA SER A 192 -15.34 -10.11 12.77
C SER A 192 -15.31 -10.63 11.34
N LEU A 193 -15.18 -9.69 10.39
CA LEU A 193 -15.05 -9.96 8.97
C LEU A 193 -13.64 -9.60 8.51
N VAL A 194 -13.08 -10.44 7.66
CA VAL A 194 -11.69 -10.32 7.18
C VAL A 194 -11.66 -10.17 5.67
N GLY A 195 -10.77 -9.32 5.18
CA GLY A 195 -10.50 -9.13 3.76
C GLY A 195 -9.28 -8.25 3.54
N ASP A 196 -8.87 -8.10 2.29
CA ASP A 196 -7.89 -7.07 1.94
C ASP A 196 -8.45 -5.69 2.27
N LEU A 197 -7.60 -4.73 2.66
CA LEU A 197 -8.06 -3.37 2.98
C LEU A 197 -8.92 -2.78 1.86
N SER A 198 -8.49 -2.90 0.61
CA SER A 198 -9.22 -2.38 -0.55
C SER A 198 -10.61 -3.03 -0.74
N ALA A 199 -10.77 -4.32 -0.40
CA ALA A 199 -12.08 -4.97 -0.38
C ALA A 199 -12.97 -4.41 0.71
N ILE A 200 -12.43 -4.18 1.92
CA ILE A 200 -13.14 -3.56 3.04
C ILE A 200 -13.60 -2.14 2.66
N LEU A 201 -12.74 -1.35 2.00
CA LEU A 201 -13.07 -0.01 1.53
C LEU A 201 -14.19 -0.06 0.49
N ILE A 202 -14.12 -0.95 -0.51
CA ILE A 202 -15.17 -1.11 -1.53
C ILE A 202 -16.49 -1.57 -0.91
N GLU A 203 -16.44 -2.47 0.09
CA GLU A 203 -17.64 -2.96 0.79
C GLU A 203 -18.39 -1.83 1.50
N ASN A 204 -17.66 -0.92 2.15
CA ASN A 204 -18.19 0.15 2.98
C ASN A 204 -18.26 1.52 2.27
N ILE A 205 -17.94 1.58 0.97
CA ILE A 205 -17.92 2.83 0.23
C ILE A 205 -19.34 3.43 0.10
N ASN A 206 -19.41 4.76 0.07
CA ASN A 206 -20.67 5.46 -0.17
C ASN A 206 -21.29 4.99 -1.51
N PRO A 207 -22.58 4.58 -1.54
CA PRO A 207 -23.25 4.10 -2.74
C PRO A 207 -23.13 5.02 -3.97
N PHE A 208 -23.08 6.34 -3.76
CA PHE A 208 -22.90 7.30 -4.87
C PHE A 208 -21.56 7.13 -5.60
N VAL A 209 -20.50 6.71 -4.90
CA VAL A 209 -19.20 6.45 -5.55
C VAL A 209 -19.28 5.25 -6.48
N ASN A 210 -20.16 4.28 -6.22
CA ASN A 210 -20.37 3.15 -7.12
C ASN A 210 -20.93 3.58 -8.48
N LEU A 211 -21.57 4.77 -8.59
CA LEU A 211 -22.08 5.29 -9.85
C LEU A 211 -20.97 5.81 -10.78
N ILE A 212 -19.83 6.21 -10.22
CA ILE A 212 -18.71 6.82 -10.95
C ILE A 212 -17.48 5.92 -11.04
N ARG A 213 -17.56 4.65 -10.65
CA ARG A 213 -16.47 3.68 -10.76
C ARG A 213 -16.82 2.47 -11.61
N VAL A 214 -15.79 1.78 -12.07
CA VAL A 214 -15.78 0.43 -12.64
C VAL A 214 -14.65 -0.37 -11.97
N PRO A 215 -14.77 -1.69 -11.83
CA PRO A 215 -15.98 -2.48 -12.07
C PRO A 215 -17.07 -2.21 -11.03
N ASP A 216 -18.25 -2.79 -11.21
CA ASP A 216 -19.27 -2.80 -10.16
C ASP A 216 -18.78 -3.51 -8.88
N LYS A 217 -19.51 -3.31 -7.77
CA LYS A 217 -19.12 -3.84 -6.46
C LYS A 217 -18.97 -5.37 -6.45
N HIS A 218 -19.90 -6.08 -7.10
CA HIS A 218 -19.88 -7.53 -7.13
C HIS A 218 -18.61 -8.04 -7.82
N THR A 219 -18.31 -7.53 -9.00
CA THR A 219 -17.11 -7.88 -9.77
C THR A 219 -15.82 -7.50 -9.04
N ALA A 220 -15.79 -6.31 -8.41
CA ALA A 220 -14.64 -5.86 -7.65
C ALA A 220 -14.27 -6.78 -6.47
N LEU A 221 -15.24 -7.52 -5.90
CA LEU A 221 -15.06 -8.37 -4.73
C LEU A 221 -14.92 -9.86 -5.05
N ILE A 222 -14.93 -10.27 -6.31
CA ILE A 222 -14.68 -11.65 -6.72
C ILE A 222 -13.33 -12.12 -6.17
N SER A 223 -13.28 -13.31 -5.57
CA SER A 223 -12.06 -13.89 -5.01
C SER A 223 -11.20 -14.59 -6.06
N ASP A 224 -11.82 -15.18 -7.09
CA ASP A 224 -11.11 -15.81 -8.20
C ASP A 224 -10.47 -14.74 -9.09
N PHE A 225 -9.16 -14.70 -9.10
CA PHE A 225 -8.39 -13.66 -9.79
C PHE A 225 -8.61 -13.66 -11.31
N GLU A 226 -8.66 -14.83 -11.96
CA GLU A 226 -8.82 -14.91 -13.43
C GLU A 226 -10.21 -14.43 -13.85
N LYS A 227 -11.24 -14.93 -13.17
CA LYS A 227 -12.63 -14.49 -13.40
C LYS A 227 -12.78 -13.00 -13.15
N LYS A 228 -12.20 -12.53 -12.04
CA LYS A 228 -12.22 -11.11 -11.68
C LYS A 228 -11.57 -10.26 -12.77
N ARG A 229 -10.35 -10.61 -13.21
CA ARG A 229 -9.62 -9.91 -14.27
C ARG A 229 -10.43 -9.87 -15.57
N GLU A 230 -11.00 -11.01 -15.97
CA GLU A 230 -11.83 -11.11 -17.19
C GLU A 230 -13.06 -10.21 -17.11
N PHE A 231 -13.84 -10.27 -16.03
CA PHE A 231 -15.03 -9.46 -15.86
C PHE A 231 -14.72 -7.96 -15.73
N ILE A 232 -13.63 -7.60 -15.04
CA ILE A 232 -13.17 -6.21 -14.99
C ILE A 232 -12.87 -5.71 -16.41
N ALA A 233 -12.06 -6.47 -17.17
CA ALA A 233 -11.69 -6.07 -18.52
C ALA A 233 -12.90 -5.92 -19.44
N GLN A 234 -13.87 -6.83 -19.39
CA GLN A 234 -15.11 -6.74 -20.15
C GLN A 234 -15.96 -5.52 -19.74
N GLN A 235 -16.13 -5.23 -18.46
CA GLN A 235 -16.89 -4.07 -17.99
C GLN A 235 -16.22 -2.75 -18.36
N CYS A 236 -14.89 -2.70 -18.35
CA CYS A 236 -14.13 -1.49 -18.65
C CYS A 236 -14.03 -1.20 -20.15
N LEU A 237 -14.14 -2.22 -21.01
CA LEU A 237 -13.93 -2.09 -22.45
C LEU A 237 -14.79 -1.01 -23.09
N HIS A 238 -16.04 -0.88 -22.65
CA HIS A 238 -17.02 0.08 -23.19
C HIS A 238 -17.26 1.28 -22.26
N ALA A 239 -16.52 1.36 -21.14
CA ALA A 239 -16.64 2.47 -20.21
C ALA A 239 -15.73 3.64 -20.65
N ASN A 240 -16.20 4.88 -20.44
CA ASN A 240 -15.33 6.04 -20.54
C ASN A 240 -14.46 6.13 -19.26
N VAL A 241 -13.32 5.45 -19.26
CA VAL A 241 -12.40 5.47 -18.10
C VAL A 241 -11.53 6.72 -18.17
N THR A 242 -11.58 7.53 -17.11
CA THR A 242 -10.80 8.78 -16.98
C THR A 242 -9.63 8.64 -16.01
N ASN A 243 -9.70 7.70 -15.07
CA ASN A 243 -8.63 7.48 -14.12
C ASN A 243 -8.53 6.03 -13.67
N LEU A 244 -7.32 5.67 -13.26
CA LEU A 244 -6.97 4.36 -12.71
C LEU A 244 -6.61 4.51 -11.23
N SER A 245 -6.93 3.51 -10.40
CA SER A 245 -6.51 3.46 -9.00
C SER A 245 -6.20 2.02 -8.58
N GLY A 246 -5.00 1.78 -8.10
CA GLY A 246 -4.59 0.45 -7.64
C GLY A 246 -3.08 0.21 -7.64
N VAL A 247 -2.71 -1.03 -7.34
CA VAL A 247 -1.32 -1.48 -7.34
C VAL A 247 -0.83 -1.66 -8.79
N PRO A 248 0.35 -1.14 -9.16
CA PRO A 248 0.86 -1.17 -10.53
C PRO A 248 0.90 -2.55 -11.18
N SER A 249 1.37 -3.58 -10.51
CA SER A 249 1.44 -4.94 -11.05
C SER A 249 0.05 -5.50 -11.42
N TRP A 250 -0.93 -5.29 -10.55
CA TRP A 250 -2.31 -5.75 -10.76
C TRP A 250 -3.02 -4.96 -11.86
N MET A 251 -2.87 -3.64 -11.84
CA MET A 251 -3.44 -2.78 -12.88
C MET A 251 -2.89 -3.16 -14.24
N MET A 252 -1.58 -3.40 -14.38
CA MET A 252 -0.98 -3.83 -15.64
C MET A 252 -1.62 -5.11 -16.18
N SER A 253 -1.86 -6.11 -15.32
CA SER A 253 -2.51 -7.38 -15.72
C SER A 253 -3.92 -7.15 -16.30
N VAL A 254 -4.70 -6.24 -15.69
CA VAL A 254 -6.04 -5.87 -16.20
C VAL A 254 -5.94 -5.10 -17.51
N LEU A 255 -5.05 -4.11 -17.59
CA LEU A 255 -4.85 -3.30 -18.79
C LEU A 255 -4.42 -4.15 -20.00
N MET A 256 -3.52 -5.11 -19.80
CA MET A 256 -3.12 -6.07 -20.83
C MET A 256 -4.35 -6.84 -21.37
N ARG A 257 -5.24 -7.29 -20.46
CA ARG A 257 -6.45 -8.00 -20.87
C ARG A 257 -7.44 -7.10 -21.64
N VAL A 258 -7.57 -5.84 -21.23
CA VAL A 258 -8.37 -4.84 -21.98
C VAL A 258 -7.83 -4.65 -23.40
N MET A 259 -6.50 -4.58 -23.55
CA MET A 259 -5.85 -4.45 -24.86
C MET A 259 -6.12 -5.66 -25.75
N GLU A 260 -5.99 -6.88 -25.21
CA GLU A 260 -6.30 -8.12 -25.93
C GLU A 260 -7.74 -8.15 -26.43
N LEU A 261 -8.71 -7.80 -25.56
CA LEU A 261 -10.14 -7.80 -25.90
C LEU A 261 -10.50 -6.69 -26.91
N SER A 262 -9.87 -5.52 -26.80
CA SER A 262 -10.15 -4.38 -27.67
C SER A 262 -9.57 -4.54 -29.07
N GLY A 263 -8.49 -5.32 -29.23
CA GLY A 263 -7.70 -5.40 -30.45
C GLY A 263 -7.01 -4.08 -30.84
N LYS A 264 -6.99 -3.09 -29.91
CA LYS A 264 -6.34 -1.80 -30.13
C LYS A 264 -4.85 -1.89 -29.83
N ARG A 265 -4.08 -0.94 -30.39
CA ARG A 265 -2.62 -0.90 -30.20
C ARG A 265 -2.24 -0.18 -28.93
N TYR A 266 -2.97 0.86 -28.55
CA TYR A 266 -2.67 1.71 -27.41
C TYR A 266 -3.92 1.93 -26.55
N LEU A 267 -3.72 2.12 -25.26
CA LEU A 267 -4.82 2.29 -24.30
C LEU A 267 -5.58 3.60 -24.54
N ARG A 268 -4.92 4.66 -25.02
CA ARG A 268 -5.58 5.91 -25.44
C ARG A 268 -6.63 5.70 -26.55
N ASP A 269 -6.49 4.64 -27.35
CA ASP A 269 -7.45 4.33 -28.41
C ASP A 269 -8.70 3.61 -27.86
N VAL A 270 -8.59 3.05 -26.64
CA VAL A 270 -9.71 2.47 -25.88
C VAL A 270 -10.36 3.53 -25.00
N TRP A 271 -9.55 4.31 -24.28
CA TRP A 271 -10.00 5.34 -23.34
C TRP A 271 -9.33 6.70 -23.64
N PRO A 272 -9.90 7.46 -24.59
CA PRO A 272 -9.30 8.72 -25.03
C PRO A 272 -9.26 9.82 -23.95
N ASN A 273 -10.06 9.67 -22.88
CA ASN A 273 -10.12 10.62 -21.76
C ASN A 273 -9.37 10.14 -20.52
N LEU A 274 -8.56 9.07 -20.61
CA LEU A 274 -7.73 8.61 -19.52
C LEU A 274 -6.62 9.63 -19.23
N GLU A 275 -6.58 10.17 -18.00
CA GLU A 275 -5.72 11.30 -17.64
C GLU A 275 -4.80 11.07 -16.44
N VAL A 276 -5.12 10.09 -15.54
CA VAL A 276 -4.30 9.87 -14.35
C VAL A 276 -4.35 8.43 -13.84
N PHE A 277 -3.21 7.97 -13.29
CA PHE A 277 -3.11 6.76 -12.50
C PHE A 277 -2.68 7.09 -11.07
N PHE A 278 -3.57 6.88 -10.11
CA PHE A 278 -3.30 6.90 -8.67
C PHE A 278 -2.77 5.54 -8.25
N HIS A 279 -1.50 5.47 -7.88
CA HIS A 279 -0.84 4.20 -7.60
C HIS A 279 -0.17 4.19 -6.22
N GLY A 280 0.05 3.00 -5.69
CA GLY A 280 0.72 2.80 -4.41
C GLY A 280 0.90 1.31 -4.10
N GLY A 281 1.36 1.01 -2.90
CA GLY A 281 1.59 -0.35 -2.41
C GLY A 281 2.93 -0.96 -2.82
N ILE A 282 3.44 -0.63 -4.01
CA ILE A 282 4.77 -1.01 -4.49
C ILE A 282 5.40 0.15 -5.26
N SER A 283 6.73 0.14 -5.42
CA SER A 283 7.44 1.13 -6.23
C SER A 283 6.93 1.15 -7.68
N PHE A 284 6.61 2.33 -8.20
CA PHE A 284 6.15 2.50 -9.58
C PHE A 284 7.30 2.59 -10.59
N THR A 285 8.48 2.99 -10.14
CA THR A 285 9.64 3.23 -11.02
C THR A 285 9.90 2.10 -12.03
N PRO A 286 9.87 0.81 -11.65
CA PRO A 286 10.10 -0.29 -12.61
C PRO A 286 8.99 -0.45 -13.65
N TYR A 287 7.78 0.03 -13.35
CA TYR A 287 6.60 -0.12 -14.20
C TYR A 287 6.38 1.07 -15.14
N ARG A 288 6.91 2.25 -14.82
CA ARG A 288 6.64 3.52 -15.51
C ARG A 288 6.78 3.40 -17.04
N ARG A 289 7.90 2.90 -17.54
CA ARG A 289 8.12 2.75 -18.99
C ARG A 289 7.12 1.84 -19.68
N ALA A 290 6.71 0.76 -19.01
CA ALA A 290 5.70 -0.16 -19.56
C ALA A 290 4.33 0.52 -19.66
N TYR A 291 3.95 1.31 -18.65
CA TYR A 291 2.72 2.11 -18.68
C TYR A 291 2.76 3.18 -19.76
N GLU A 292 3.83 3.94 -19.88
CA GLU A 292 4.01 4.98 -20.91
C GLU A 292 3.88 4.40 -22.33
N LYS A 293 4.51 3.24 -22.60
CA LYS A 293 4.39 2.53 -23.88
C LYS A 293 2.98 2.01 -24.15
N LEU A 294 2.30 1.49 -23.12
CA LEU A 294 0.96 0.92 -23.26
C LEU A 294 -0.10 2.00 -23.46
N ILE A 295 -0.02 3.08 -22.69
CA ILE A 295 -1.02 4.16 -22.71
C ILE A 295 -0.80 5.07 -23.92
N LEU A 296 0.44 5.47 -24.19
CA LEU A 296 0.86 6.38 -25.25
C LEU A 296 0.06 7.70 -25.24
N ASN A 297 -0.03 8.32 -24.06
CA ASN A 297 -0.65 9.63 -23.86
C ASN A 297 0.35 10.53 -23.13
N GLU A 298 0.80 11.61 -23.77
CA GLU A 298 1.79 12.56 -23.23
C GLU A 298 1.23 13.35 -22.03
N ASP A 299 -0.11 13.53 -21.98
CA ASP A 299 -0.80 14.22 -20.89
C ASP A 299 -1.12 13.31 -19.69
N MET A 300 -0.67 12.05 -19.71
CA MET A 300 -0.96 11.09 -18.64
C MET A 300 -0.21 11.43 -17.34
N ASN A 301 -0.96 11.62 -16.28
CA ASN A 301 -0.41 11.87 -14.96
C ASN A 301 -0.22 10.57 -14.16
N TYR A 302 0.80 10.52 -13.33
CA TYR A 302 1.06 9.45 -12.38
C TYR A 302 1.22 10.06 -11.00
N MET A 303 0.43 9.62 -10.03
CA MET A 303 0.40 10.19 -8.70
C MET A 303 0.54 9.10 -7.66
N GLU A 304 1.65 9.14 -6.92
CA GLU A 304 1.95 8.15 -5.90
C GLU A 304 1.21 8.43 -4.60
N THR A 305 0.74 7.35 -3.97
CA THR A 305 0.10 7.37 -2.66
C THR A 305 0.74 6.32 -1.75
N TYR A 306 0.88 6.64 -0.48
CA TYR A 306 1.34 5.70 0.52
C TYR A 306 0.20 5.38 1.49
N ASN A 307 -0.40 4.22 1.26
CA ASN A 307 -1.43 3.64 2.11
C ASN A 307 -1.12 2.17 2.41
N ALA A 308 -1.45 1.75 3.61
CA ALA A 308 -1.30 0.38 4.11
C ALA A 308 -2.56 -0.03 4.87
N SER A 309 -2.62 -1.29 5.32
CA SER A 309 -3.71 -1.77 6.17
C SER A 309 -3.83 -0.97 7.47
N GLU A 310 -2.71 -0.46 7.95
CA GLU A 310 -2.55 0.31 9.18
C GLU A 310 -2.99 1.77 9.05
N GLY A 311 -2.98 2.33 7.83
CA GLY A 311 -3.36 3.73 7.62
C GLY A 311 -3.10 4.28 6.24
N PHE A 312 -3.30 5.59 6.10
CA PHE A 312 -2.99 6.37 4.91
C PHE A 312 -2.04 7.50 5.31
N PHE A 313 -0.85 7.57 4.69
CA PHE A 313 0.26 8.34 5.25
C PHE A 313 0.78 9.45 4.34
N GLY A 314 0.79 9.24 3.03
CA GLY A 314 1.43 10.17 2.10
C GLY A 314 0.76 10.29 0.75
N ILE A 315 0.87 11.47 0.15
CA ILE A 315 0.35 11.80 -1.18
C ILE A 315 1.41 12.60 -1.93
N GLN A 316 1.73 12.20 -3.14
CA GLN A 316 2.54 12.99 -4.06
C GLN A 316 1.73 14.22 -4.52
N ASN A 317 1.81 15.30 -3.76
CA ASN A 317 1.07 16.53 -4.01
C ASN A 317 1.69 17.44 -5.08
N ASP A 318 2.91 17.14 -5.50
CA ASP A 318 3.69 17.89 -6.49
C ASP A 318 4.19 16.90 -7.55
N PRO A 319 3.69 16.97 -8.79
CA PRO A 319 4.05 16.03 -9.85
C PRO A 319 5.53 16.09 -10.27
N GLU A 320 6.20 17.21 -10.03
CA GLU A 320 7.62 17.41 -10.35
C GLU A 320 8.55 16.81 -9.27
N SER A 321 8.00 16.41 -8.12
CA SER A 321 8.76 15.87 -6.99
C SER A 321 8.42 14.40 -6.75
N PRO A 322 9.40 13.50 -6.60
CA PRO A 322 9.14 12.12 -6.19
C PRO A 322 8.76 11.99 -4.71
N SER A 323 8.80 13.09 -3.95
CA SER A 323 8.50 13.09 -2.52
C SER A 323 7.00 13.23 -2.27
N MET A 324 6.48 12.50 -1.30
CA MET A 324 5.11 12.60 -0.84
C MET A 324 4.99 13.58 0.32
N LEU A 325 3.90 14.35 0.36
CA LEU A 325 3.50 15.13 1.52
C LEU A 325 3.00 14.18 2.61
N LEU A 326 3.53 14.31 3.82
CA LEU A 326 3.04 13.56 4.98
C LEU A 326 1.68 14.12 5.42
N MET A 327 0.68 13.24 5.52
CA MET A 327 -0.68 13.64 5.88
C MET A 327 -0.83 13.64 7.41
N LEU A 328 -1.02 14.82 7.98
CA LEU A 328 -0.85 15.08 9.42
C LEU A 328 -2.16 15.25 10.20
N ASP A 329 -3.30 15.38 9.54
CA ASP A 329 -4.60 15.65 10.18
C ASP A 329 -5.57 14.46 10.14
N TYR A 330 -5.11 13.33 9.58
CA TYR A 330 -5.81 12.05 9.73
C TYR A 330 -5.66 11.55 11.18
N ASP A 331 -6.43 10.56 11.55
CA ASP A 331 -6.30 9.96 12.88
C ASP A 331 -5.07 9.02 12.96
N VAL A 332 -3.89 9.56 12.59
CA VAL A 332 -2.58 8.92 12.67
C VAL A 332 -1.61 9.88 13.35
N PHE A 333 -1.10 9.49 14.50
CA PHE A 333 0.01 10.17 15.18
C PHE A 333 1.31 9.45 14.86
N TYR A 334 2.33 10.20 14.44
CA TYR A 334 3.59 9.67 13.94
C TYR A 334 4.72 9.85 14.95
N GLU A 335 5.54 8.80 15.06
CA GLU A 335 6.84 8.80 15.69
C GLU A 335 7.85 8.12 14.75
N PHE A 336 9.14 8.39 14.96
CA PHE A 336 10.18 7.95 14.03
C PHE A 336 11.39 7.44 14.82
N ALA A 337 11.80 6.19 14.59
CA ALA A 337 13.04 5.63 15.13
C ALA A 337 14.15 5.73 14.07
N PRO A 338 15.28 6.39 14.35
CA PRO A 338 16.41 6.39 13.42
C PRO A 338 16.93 4.96 13.23
N MET A 339 17.39 4.64 12.01
CA MET A 339 17.81 3.26 11.69
C MET A 339 18.99 2.76 12.50
N GLU A 340 19.77 3.65 13.11
CA GLU A 340 20.84 3.31 14.06
C GLU A 340 20.30 2.69 15.36
N ALA A 341 19.02 2.91 15.67
CA ALA A 341 18.32 2.32 16.81
C ALA A 341 17.55 1.03 16.45
N ILE A 342 17.72 0.51 15.24
CA ILE A 342 17.08 -0.72 14.75
C ILE A 342 18.16 -1.75 14.44
N ASP A 343 18.01 -2.98 14.97
CA ASP A 343 18.92 -4.09 14.67
C ASP A 343 18.65 -4.73 13.28
N ASP A 344 19.50 -5.68 12.90
CA ASP A 344 19.39 -6.40 11.62
C ASP A 344 18.10 -7.26 11.54
N GLU A 345 17.54 -7.65 12.68
CA GLU A 345 16.26 -8.37 12.79
C GLU A 345 15.06 -7.41 12.74
N GLY A 346 15.30 -6.09 12.67
CA GLY A 346 14.30 -5.04 12.60
C GLY A 346 13.62 -4.73 13.93
N ASN A 347 14.27 -5.01 15.06
CA ASN A 347 13.78 -4.69 16.39
C ASN A 347 14.35 -3.35 16.85
N LEU A 348 13.58 -2.61 17.63
CA LEU A 348 14.03 -1.37 18.25
C LEU A 348 14.94 -1.69 19.44
N THR A 349 16.20 -1.24 19.38
CA THR A 349 17.23 -1.47 20.42
C THR A 349 17.35 -0.29 21.39
N ASP A 350 16.98 0.93 20.96
CA ASP A 350 17.00 2.14 21.78
C ASP A 350 15.65 2.89 21.69
N PRO A 351 14.72 2.62 22.61
CA PRO A 351 13.45 3.33 22.67
C PRO A 351 13.55 4.84 22.93
N ASP A 352 14.66 5.30 23.52
CA ASP A 352 14.88 6.72 23.80
C ASP A 352 15.30 7.51 22.57
N ALA A 353 15.79 6.85 21.53
CA ALA A 353 16.09 7.45 20.24
C ALA A 353 14.84 7.79 19.41
N VAL A 354 13.66 7.28 19.77
CA VAL A 354 12.39 7.58 19.08
C VAL A 354 12.01 9.04 19.25
N VAL A 355 11.75 9.72 18.13
CA VAL A 355 11.38 11.14 18.10
C VAL A 355 10.00 11.37 17.52
N PRO A 356 9.26 12.41 17.97
CA PRO A 356 8.04 12.88 17.32
C PRO A 356 8.37 13.62 16.02
N LEU A 357 7.33 14.10 15.31
CA LEU A 357 7.49 14.76 14.01
C LEU A 357 8.50 15.91 14.03
N GLU A 358 8.47 16.75 15.06
CA GLU A 358 9.37 17.90 15.21
C GLU A 358 10.85 17.54 15.43
N GLY A 359 11.13 16.28 15.80
CA GLY A 359 12.48 15.76 16.02
C GLY A 359 13.16 15.19 14.78
N VAL A 360 12.46 15.05 13.66
CA VAL A 360 13.04 14.45 12.45
C VAL A 360 14.04 15.38 11.75
N LYS A 361 15.01 14.78 11.08
CA LYS A 361 16.06 15.49 10.31
C LYS A 361 16.01 15.09 8.85
N ILE A 362 16.23 16.05 7.96
CA ILE A 362 16.33 15.80 6.52
C ILE A 362 17.51 14.85 6.25
N GLY A 363 17.29 13.88 5.37
CA GLY A 363 18.31 12.94 4.93
C GLY A 363 18.51 11.72 5.83
N THR A 364 18.05 11.76 7.08
CA THR A 364 18.11 10.62 8.00
C THR A 364 17.02 9.60 7.64
N ASN A 365 17.35 8.32 7.69
CA ASN A 365 16.42 7.22 7.46
C ASN A 365 15.77 6.77 8.77
N TYR A 366 14.46 6.64 8.79
CA TYR A 366 13.67 6.33 9.98
C TYR A 366 12.74 5.15 9.75
N ALA A 367 12.59 4.28 10.76
CA ALA A 367 11.46 3.38 10.87
C ALA A 367 10.23 4.16 11.37
N MET A 368 9.07 3.95 10.74
CA MET A 368 7.81 4.61 11.13
C MET A 368 7.14 3.87 12.28
N ILE A 369 6.66 4.65 13.25
CA ILE A 369 5.87 4.19 14.39
C ILE A 369 4.56 4.98 14.40
N LEU A 370 3.43 4.28 14.57
CA LEU A 370 2.10 4.84 14.39
C LEU A 370 1.22 4.64 15.64
N SER A 371 0.44 5.66 15.97
CA SER A 371 -0.72 5.50 16.84
C SER A 371 -1.97 5.95 16.07
N THR A 372 -3.02 5.11 15.99
CA THR A 372 -4.13 5.33 15.07
C THR A 372 -5.49 5.12 15.73
N SER A 373 -6.54 5.72 15.14
CA SER A 373 -7.93 5.45 15.52
C SER A 373 -8.43 4.04 15.14
N CYS A 374 -7.56 3.18 14.63
CA CYS A 374 -7.81 1.76 14.49
C CYS A 374 -7.39 0.94 15.73
N GLY A 375 -6.78 1.58 16.74
CA GLY A 375 -6.32 0.93 17.96
C GLY A 375 -4.88 0.41 17.88
N LEU A 376 -4.11 0.86 16.91
CA LEU A 376 -2.67 0.65 16.90
C LEU A 376 -2.03 1.74 17.78
N TRP A 377 -1.22 1.35 18.76
CA TRP A 377 -0.57 2.25 19.71
C TRP A 377 0.93 2.07 19.67
N ARG A 378 1.65 3.15 19.30
CA ARG A 378 3.09 3.16 19.07
C ARG A 378 3.57 1.95 18.27
N TYR A 379 2.79 1.59 17.26
CA TYR A 379 2.98 0.41 16.43
C TYR A 379 4.06 0.65 15.37
N MET A 380 5.13 -0.13 15.42
CA MET A 380 6.18 -0.10 14.40
C MET A 380 5.73 -0.90 13.17
N ILE A 381 5.38 -0.18 12.10
CA ILE A 381 4.82 -0.78 10.87
C ILE A 381 5.85 -1.61 10.10
N GLY A 382 7.14 -1.30 10.29
CA GLY A 382 8.25 -1.96 9.63
C GLY A 382 8.71 -1.28 8.33
N ASP A 383 8.02 -0.23 7.87
CA ASP A 383 8.46 0.56 6.73
C ASP A 383 9.45 1.64 7.14
N THR A 384 10.37 1.99 6.24
CA THR A 384 11.36 3.04 6.45
C THR A 384 11.15 4.20 5.49
N VAL A 385 11.35 5.42 6.02
CA VAL A 385 11.18 6.67 5.29
C VAL A 385 12.35 7.61 5.51
N ARG A 386 12.61 8.48 4.55
CA ARG A 386 13.59 9.54 4.65
C ARG A 386 12.95 10.87 4.30
N PHE A 387 13.03 11.84 5.21
CA PHE A 387 12.53 13.17 4.96
C PHE A 387 13.39 13.92 3.97
N THR A 388 12.73 14.52 2.98
CA THR A 388 13.36 15.39 1.96
C THR A 388 13.09 16.86 2.23
N SER A 389 12.07 17.17 3.06
CA SER A 389 11.70 18.50 3.55
C SER A 389 11.02 18.39 4.89
N ILE A 390 11.13 19.44 5.73
CA ILE A 390 10.41 19.60 7.00
C ILE A 390 9.47 20.81 7.00
N ARG A 391 9.41 21.56 5.89
CA ARG A 391 8.46 22.67 5.67
C ARG A 391 8.06 22.74 4.19
N PRO A 392 6.99 22.07 3.80
CA PRO A 392 6.18 21.09 4.56
C PRO A 392 6.94 19.78 4.76
N TYR A 393 6.45 18.91 5.62
CA TYR A 393 7.03 17.57 5.80
C TYR A 393 6.77 16.72 4.55
N LYS A 394 7.84 16.49 3.79
CA LYS A 394 7.84 15.60 2.63
C LYS A 394 8.86 14.49 2.83
N PHE A 395 8.54 13.31 2.32
CA PHE A 395 9.37 12.12 2.49
C PHE A 395 9.33 11.21 1.26
N VAL A 396 10.26 10.28 1.21
CA VAL A 396 10.28 9.13 0.30
C VAL A 396 10.32 7.84 1.11
N ILE A 397 9.69 6.79 0.62
CA ILE A 397 9.82 5.44 1.17
C ILE A 397 11.19 4.91 0.75
N THR A 398 11.95 4.38 1.70
CA THR A 398 13.31 3.88 1.46
C THR A 398 13.40 2.37 1.51
N GLY A 399 12.40 1.70 2.09
CA GLY A 399 12.35 0.25 2.21
C GLY A 399 11.65 -0.20 3.48
N ARG A 400 12.20 -1.24 4.10
CA ARG A 400 11.70 -1.78 5.38
C ARG A 400 12.84 -2.00 6.37
N THR A 401 12.47 -2.15 7.64
CA THR A 401 13.41 -2.47 8.72
C THR A 401 14.00 -3.87 8.58
N LYS A 402 13.31 -4.79 7.89
CA LYS A 402 13.79 -6.15 7.58
C LYS A 402 14.02 -6.30 6.07
N SER A 403 14.99 -7.11 5.68
CA SER A 403 15.18 -7.48 4.27
C SER A 403 13.98 -8.25 3.73
N PHE A 404 13.45 -7.84 2.58
CA PHE A 404 12.29 -8.48 1.94
C PHE A 404 12.25 -8.13 0.45
N ILE A 405 11.47 -8.89 -0.33
CA ILE A 405 11.08 -8.55 -1.70
C ILE A 405 9.58 -8.34 -1.76
N ASN A 406 9.16 -7.18 -2.28
CA ASN A 406 7.77 -6.83 -2.53
C ASN A 406 7.60 -6.10 -3.87
N ALA A 407 8.23 -6.65 -4.91
CA ALA A 407 8.25 -6.03 -6.23
C ALA A 407 6.95 -6.23 -7.02
N PHE A 408 6.23 -7.31 -6.70
CA PHE A 408 4.98 -7.71 -7.35
C PHE A 408 3.80 -7.72 -6.35
N GLY A 409 4.04 -7.39 -5.09
CA GLY A 409 3.08 -7.46 -3.99
C GLY A 409 3.13 -8.81 -3.24
N GLU A 410 4.29 -9.50 -3.27
CA GLU A 410 4.51 -10.83 -2.68
C GLU A 410 5.00 -10.81 -1.24
N GLU A 411 5.47 -9.68 -0.74
CA GLU A 411 5.99 -9.48 0.62
C GLU A 411 6.85 -10.67 1.15
N LEU A 412 7.78 -11.13 0.33
CA LEU A 412 8.67 -12.24 0.67
C LEU A 412 9.75 -11.77 1.66
N ILE A 413 9.75 -12.30 2.87
CA ILE A 413 10.71 -11.96 3.94
C ILE A 413 11.83 -13.00 4.05
N VAL A 414 12.91 -12.62 4.74
CA VAL A 414 14.10 -13.51 4.91
C VAL A 414 13.73 -14.83 5.57
N ASP A 415 12.84 -14.85 6.55
CA ASP A 415 12.40 -16.09 7.20
C ASP A 415 11.74 -17.07 6.22
N ASN A 416 10.95 -16.57 5.27
CA ASN A 416 10.41 -17.41 4.20
C ASN A 416 11.52 -17.97 3.30
N ALA A 417 12.48 -17.11 2.93
CA ALA A 417 13.62 -17.48 2.10
C ALA A 417 14.47 -18.59 2.76
N GLU A 418 14.82 -18.41 4.02
CA GLU A 418 15.66 -19.37 4.77
C GLU A 418 14.95 -20.71 4.97
N LYS A 419 13.67 -20.70 5.36
CA LYS A 419 12.87 -21.94 5.47
C LYS A 419 12.67 -22.65 4.12
N GLY A 420 12.52 -21.86 3.05
CA GLY A 420 12.44 -22.39 1.68
C GLY A 420 13.74 -23.06 1.27
N LEU A 421 14.86 -22.40 1.45
CA LEU A 421 16.20 -22.93 1.15
C LEU A 421 16.50 -24.17 2.01
N GLN A 422 16.22 -24.12 3.31
CA GLN A 422 16.42 -25.28 4.18
C GLN A 422 15.67 -26.51 3.65
N TYR A 423 14.39 -26.34 3.32
CA TYR A 423 13.58 -27.44 2.76
C TYR A 423 14.17 -27.99 1.46
N ALA A 424 14.54 -27.10 0.51
CA ALA A 424 15.13 -27.53 -0.76
C ALA A 424 16.47 -28.27 -0.54
N CYS A 425 17.30 -27.80 0.39
CA CYS A 425 18.54 -28.46 0.78
C CYS A 425 18.28 -29.87 1.37
N GLU A 426 17.34 -29.99 2.30
CA GLU A 426 16.98 -31.28 2.91
C GLU A 426 16.50 -32.30 1.88
N GLN A 427 15.75 -31.87 0.86
CA GLN A 427 15.21 -32.75 -0.18
C GLN A 427 16.22 -33.15 -1.27
N THR A 428 17.29 -32.34 -1.45
CA THR A 428 18.26 -32.56 -2.52
C THR A 428 19.66 -32.96 -2.03
N GLY A 429 19.88 -32.82 -0.70
CA GLY A 429 21.21 -33.03 -0.11
C GLY A 429 22.21 -31.93 -0.48
N ALA A 430 21.74 -30.79 -0.99
CA ALA A 430 22.56 -29.60 -1.26
C ALA A 430 22.86 -28.84 0.04
N GLU A 431 23.93 -28.03 0.01
CA GLU A 431 24.30 -27.12 1.09
C GLU A 431 24.57 -25.72 0.53
N VAL A 432 23.88 -24.71 1.08
CA VAL A 432 24.01 -23.30 0.69
C VAL A 432 24.93 -22.60 1.68
N SER A 433 25.98 -21.93 1.18
CA SER A 433 26.87 -21.11 1.99
C SER A 433 26.45 -19.65 2.03
N GLU A 434 25.94 -19.11 0.89
CA GLU A 434 25.52 -17.72 0.81
C GLU A 434 24.44 -17.53 -0.27
N TYR A 435 23.57 -16.52 -0.13
CA TYR A 435 22.60 -16.21 -1.16
C TYR A 435 22.16 -14.73 -1.13
N THR A 436 21.65 -14.27 -2.27
CA THR A 436 20.86 -13.05 -2.40
C THR A 436 19.79 -13.23 -3.45
N ALA A 437 18.67 -12.54 -3.33
CA ALA A 437 17.63 -12.57 -4.33
C ALA A 437 17.10 -11.16 -4.62
N ALA A 438 16.72 -10.94 -5.88
CA ALA A 438 16.14 -9.69 -6.35
C ALA A 438 15.13 -9.95 -7.47
N PRO A 439 14.14 -9.02 -7.69
CA PRO A 439 13.16 -9.17 -8.74
C PRO A 439 13.76 -8.91 -10.12
N VAL A 440 13.23 -9.62 -11.13
CA VAL A 440 13.39 -9.30 -12.54
C VAL A 440 12.05 -8.81 -13.05
N PHE A 441 12.02 -7.55 -13.50
CA PHE A 441 10.79 -6.91 -13.95
C PHE A 441 10.47 -7.24 -15.41
N ARG A 442 9.20 -7.04 -15.79
CA ARG A 442 8.73 -7.25 -17.16
C ARG A 442 9.46 -6.36 -18.16
N ALA A 443 9.99 -6.96 -19.19
CA ALA A 443 10.54 -6.29 -20.37
C ALA A 443 10.17 -7.08 -21.62
N GLU A 444 10.56 -6.61 -22.80
CA GLU A 444 10.32 -7.33 -24.05
C GLU A 444 10.98 -8.73 -24.01
N GLY A 445 10.16 -9.78 -24.11
CA GLY A 445 10.62 -11.17 -24.00
C GLY A 445 10.95 -11.64 -22.58
N ILE A 446 10.77 -10.79 -21.53
CA ILE A 446 11.07 -11.16 -20.14
C ILE A 446 9.78 -11.19 -19.34
N VAL A 447 9.52 -12.34 -18.71
CA VAL A 447 8.40 -12.51 -17.76
C VAL A 447 8.90 -12.22 -16.33
N PRO A 448 8.15 -11.51 -15.49
CA PRO A 448 8.56 -11.20 -14.13
C PRO A 448 8.85 -12.46 -13.30
N HIS A 449 9.92 -12.44 -12.53
CA HIS A 449 10.31 -13.52 -11.62
C HIS A 449 11.31 -13.02 -10.56
N HIS A 450 11.57 -13.85 -9.55
CA HIS A 450 12.71 -13.65 -8.67
C HIS A 450 13.95 -14.34 -9.24
N GLN A 451 15.05 -13.64 -9.29
CA GLN A 451 16.36 -14.21 -9.57
C GLN A 451 17.11 -14.40 -8.25
N TRP A 452 17.56 -15.61 -8.00
CA TRP A 452 18.33 -16.00 -6.84
C TRP A 452 19.77 -16.30 -7.27
N LEU A 453 20.73 -15.60 -6.68
CA LEU A 453 22.16 -15.93 -6.81
C LEU A 453 22.54 -16.71 -5.56
N ILE A 454 22.95 -17.96 -5.72
CA ILE A 454 23.23 -18.89 -4.62
C ILE A 454 24.64 -19.45 -4.76
N GLU A 455 25.43 -19.32 -3.68
CA GLU A 455 26.71 -20.00 -3.52
C GLU A 455 26.48 -21.29 -2.74
N PHE A 456 26.78 -22.42 -3.38
CA PHE A 456 26.62 -23.74 -2.78
C PHE A 456 27.98 -24.22 -2.22
N SER A 457 28.03 -24.65 -0.97
CA SER A 457 29.16 -25.47 -0.48
C SER A 457 29.07 -26.90 -0.97
N LYS A 458 27.84 -27.38 -1.28
CA LYS A 458 27.58 -28.64 -1.97
C LYS A 458 26.41 -28.44 -2.92
N GLU A 459 26.68 -28.59 -4.23
CA GLU A 459 25.66 -28.41 -5.28
C GLU A 459 24.60 -29.52 -5.25
N PRO A 460 23.33 -29.20 -5.60
CA PRO A 460 22.33 -30.23 -5.87
C PRO A 460 22.64 -30.95 -7.20
N ASP A 461 22.27 -32.21 -7.30
CA ASP A 461 22.41 -32.98 -8.55
C ASP A 461 21.56 -32.41 -9.70
N ASP A 462 20.43 -31.79 -9.35
CA ASP A 462 19.48 -31.14 -10.28
C ASP A 462 19.06 -29.78 -9.74
N ILE A 463 19.55 -28.70 -10.36
CA ILE A 463 19.28 -27.33 -9.98
C ILE A 463 17.83 -26.93 -10.28
N GLU A 464 17.22 -27.47 -11.33
CA GLU A 464 15.83 -27.18 -11.66
C GLU A 464 14.89 -27.79 -10.62
N LYS A 465 15.17 -29.02 -10.18
CA LYS A 465 14.43 -29.66 -9.08
C LYS A 465 14.59 -28.88 -7.77
N PHE A 466 15.78 -28.36 -7.49
CA PHE A 466 16.03 -27.53 -6.33
C PHE A 466 15.17 -26.23 -6.41
N ALA A 467 15.14 -25.58 -7.57
CA ALA A 467 14.33 -24.39 -7.80
C ALA A 467 12.82 -24.65 -7.64
N ASP A 468 12.32 -25.80 -8.15
CA ASP A 468 10.92 -26.21 -7.99
C ASP A 468 10.55 -26.42 -6.53
N LEU A 469 11.41 -27.08 -5.75
CA LEU A 469 11.19 -27.32 -4.33
C LEU A 469 11.20 -26.01 -3.53
N LEU A 470 12.14 -25.12 -3.83
CA LEU A 470 12.23 -23.79 -3.21
C LEU A 470 10.97 -22.97 -3.52
N ASP A 471 10.60 -22.83 -4.79
CA ASP A 471 9.42 -22.06 -5.22
C ASP A 471 8.12 -22.59 -4.59
N LYS A 472 7.93 -23.91 -4.60
CA LYS A 472 6.77 -24.55 -3.97
C LYS A 472 6.73 -24.27 -2.46
N ARG A 473 7.88 -24.39 -1.79
CA ARG A 473 7.94 -24.14 -0.35
C ARG A 473 7.68 -22.68 -0.01
N LEU A 474 8.15 -21.73 -0.83
CA LEU A 474 7.82 -20.32 -0.68
C LEU A 474 6.32 -20.04 -0.82
N GLN A 475 5.63 -20.68 -1.77
CA GLN A 475 4.18 -20.61 -1.92
C GLN A 475 3.45 -21.13 -0.68
N GLU A 476 3.91 -22.24 -0.09
CA GLU A 476 3.32 -22.81 1.13
C GLU A 476 3.52 -21.89 2.36
N LEU A 477 4.63 -21.15 2.42
CA LEU A 477 5.01 -20.29 3.55
C LEU A 477 4.44 -18.88 3.46
N ASN A 478 4.09 -18.41 2.26
CA ASN A 478 3.69 -17.03 2.03
C ASN A 478 2.52 -16.96 1.05
N SER A 479 1.35 -16.58 1.56
CA SER A 479 0.11 -16.53 0.77
C SER A 479 0.12 -15.48 -0.34
N ASP A 480 0.88 -14.39 -0.16
CA ASP A 480 0.98 -13.34 -1.18
C ASP A 480 1.91 -13.78 -2.31
N TYR A 481 3.01 -14.47 -1.97
CA TYR A 481 3.86 -15.12 -2.97
C TYR A 481 3.05 -16.17 -3.77
N GLU A 482 2.28 -17.05 -3.09
CA GLU A 482 1.39 -18.03 -3.73
C GLU A 482 0.42 -17.34 -4.70
N ALA A 483 -0.25 -16.26 -4.27
CA ALA A 483 -1.18 -15.51 -5.10
C ALA A 483 -0.51 -14.90 -6.35
N LYS A 484 0.75 -14.44 -6.26
CA LYS A 484 1.49 -13.89 -7.41
C LYS A 484 2.02 -14.97 -8.35
N ARG A 485 2.30 -16.16 -7.81
CA ARG A 485 2.71 -17.34 -8.59
C ARG A 485 1.54 -18.05 -9.27
N PHE A 486 0.29 -17.73 -8.87
CA PHE A 486 -0.91 -18.40 -9.39
C PHE A 486 -0.96 -18.36 -10.93
N LYS A 487 -0.85 -19.54 -11.56
CA LYS A 487 -0.87 -19.74 -13.01
C LYS A 487 0.12 -18.86 -13.80
N ASP A 488 1.22 -18.45 -13.18
CA ASP A 488 2.28 -17.63 -13.78
C ASP A 488 1.79 -16.26 -14.36
N ILE A 489 0.66 -15.76 -13.88
CA ILE A 489 0.04 -14.52 -14.43
C ILE A 489 0.85 -13.27 -14.07
N ASN A 490 1.25 -13.12 -12.82
CA ASN A 490 1.98 -11.94 -12.36
C ASN A 490 3.49 -12.17 -12.38
N MET A 491 3.93 -13.35 -11.97
CA MET A 491 5.32 -13.78 -12.04
C MET A 491 5.42 -15.29 -12.25
N ILE A 492 6.45 -15.72 -13.00
CA ILE A 492 6.78 -17.13 -13.17
C ILE A 492 7.66 -17.65 -12.02
N ARG A 493 7.92 -18.94 -12.01
CA ARG A 493 8.83 -19.61 -11.08
C ARG A 493 10.17 -18.86 -10.97
N LEU A 494 10.71 -18.80 -9.76
CA LEU A 494 12.03 -18.24 -9.51
C LEU A 494 13.12 -18.90 -10.35
N GLN A 495 14.17 -18.14 -10.66
CA GLN A 495 15.33 -18.62 -11.39
C GLN A 495 16.57 -18.58 -10.49
N ILE A 496 17.38 -19.65 -10.54
CA ILE A 496 18.61 -19.74 -9.79
C ILE A 496 19.82 -19.55 -10.71
N VAL A 497 20.71 -18.66 -10.31
CA VAL A 497 22.04 -18.51 -10.85
C VAL A 497 23.02 -19.01 -9.81
N LYS A 498 23.92 -19.91 -10.20
CA LYS A 498 24.97 -20.40 -9.31
C LYS A 498 26.09 -19.37 -9.22
N ALA A 499 26.40 -18.95 -8.00
CA ALA A 499 27.58 -18.17 -7.73
C ALA A 499 28.82 -19.08 -7.67
N ARG A 500 29.97 -18.57 -8.08
CA ARG A 500 31.23 -19.25 -7.85
C ARG A 500 31.62 -19.19 -6.38
N GLN A 501 32.43 -20.15 -5.94
CA GLN A 501 32.93 -20.20 -4.58
C GLN A 501 33.68 -18.90 -4.22
N GLY A 502 33.31 -18.27 -3.09
CA GLY A 502 33.93 -17.05 -2.58
C GLY A 502 33.50 -15.76 -3.29
N GLN A 503 32.54 -15.78 -4.21
CA GLN A 503 32.06 -14.61 -4.97
C GLN A 503 31.48 -13.54 -4.06
N PHE A 504 30.70 -13.91 -3.06
CA PHE A 504 30.13 -12.98 -2.09
C PHE A 504 31.19 -12.33 -1.21
N THR A 505 32.21 -13.11 -0.82
CA THR A 505 33.35 -12.61 -0.02
C THR A 505 34.17 -11.59 -0.82
N GLU A 506 34.42 -11.86 -2.10
CA GLU A 506 35.14 -10.95 -3.00
C GLU A 506 34.35 -9.64 -3.23
N TRP A 507 33.03 -9.72 -3.39
CA TRP A 507 32.17 -8.54 -3.49
C TRP A 507 32.23 -7.68 -2.21
N LEU A 508 32.16 -8.29 -1.03
CA LEU A 508 32.31 -7.57 0.24
C LEU A 508 33.69 -6.92 0.37
N ALA A 509 34.73 -7.60 -0.08
CA ALA A 509 36.10 -7.05 -0.13
C ALA A 509 36.19 -5.81 -1.02
N SER A 510 35.59 -5.86 -2.22
CA SER A 510 35.57 -4.74 -3.17
C SER A 510 34.86 -3.50 -2.61
N LYS A 511 33.94 -3.68 -1.67
CA LYS A 511 33.23 -2.62 -0.95
C LYS A 511 33.93 -2.12 0.32
N GLY A 512 35.10 -2.68 0.65
CA GLY A 512 35.80 -2.36 1.92
C GLY A 512 35.05 -2.88 3.16
N LYS A 513 34.18 -3.87 3.01
CA LYS A 513 33.28 -4.41 4.04
C LYS A 513 33.66 -5.83 4.48
N LEU A 514 34.92 -6.25 4.28
CA LEU A 514 35.43 -7.50 4.80
C LEU A 514 35.64 -7.43 6.32
N GLY A 515 34.99 -8.36 7.02
CA GLY A 515 35.07 -8.49 8.47
C GLY A 515 33.99 -7.71 9.23
N GLY A 516 33.76 -8.08 10.48
CA GLY A 516 32.72 -7.51 11.33
C GLY A 516 31.30 -8.02 10.98
N GLN A 517 30.29 -7.21 11.24
CA GLN A 517 28.88 -7.56 11.06
C GLN A 517 28.32 -7.28 9.65
N ASN A 518 29.21 -7.02 8.67
CA ASN A 518 28.77 -6.74 7.30
C ASN A 518 28.28 -8.03 6.60
N LYS A 519 27.01 -8.06 6.23
CA LYS A 519 26.36 -9.16 5.52
C LYS A 519 25.89 -8.70 4.13
N VAL A 520 25.83 -9.62 3.20
CA VAL A 520 25.15 -9.38 1.90
C VAL A 520 23.65 -9.29 2.18
N PRO A 521 22.93 -8.29 1.62
CA PRO A 521 21.48 -8.24 1.73
C PRO A 521 20.85 -9.49 1.12
N ARG A 522 20.08 -10.22 1.93
CA ARG A 522 19.46 -11.51 1.54
C ARG A 522 18.39 -11.33 0.47
N LEU A 523 17.52 -10.35 0.67
CA LEU A 523 16.41 -10.03 -0.19
C LEU A 523 16.39 -8.53 -0.46
N CYS A 524 16.29 -8.14 -1.73
CA CYS A 524 16.30 -6.74 -2.15
C CYS A 524 15.24 -6.45 -3.19
N ASN A 525 14.50 -5.34 -3.06
CA ASN A 525 13.62 -4.84 -4.12
C ASN A 525 14.40 -4.22 -5.29
N SER A 526 15.66 -3.85 -5.07
CA SER A 526 16.58 -3.33 -6.08
C SER A 526 17.53 -4.43 -6.54
N ARG A 527 17.82 -4.43 -7.84
CA ARG A 527 18.80 -5.35 -8.43
C ARG A 527 20.27 -4.91 -8.26
N GLN A 528 20.53 -3.76 -7.66
CA GLN A 528 21.88 -3.19 -7.62
C GLN A 528 22.92 -4.19 -7.09
N HIS A 529 22.66 -4.85 -5.99
CA HIS A 529 23.61 -5.77 -5.35
C HIS A 529 23.80 -7.05 -6.16
N ILE A 530 22.71 -7.66 -6.63
CA ILE A 530 22.79 -8.88 -7.43
C ILE A 530 23.45 -8.63 -8.78
N ASP A 531 23.18 -7.47 -9.43
CA ASP A 531 23.80 -7.11 -10.70
C ASP A 531 25.29 -6.80 -10.54
N GLU A 532 25.71 -6.23 -9.41
CA GLU A 532 27.13 -6.06 -9.09
C GLU A 532 27.83 -7.40 -8.87
N LEU A 533 27.21 -8.30 -8.09
CA LEU A 533 27.69 -9.66 -7.86
C LEU A 533 27.84 -10.46 -9.17
N LEU A 534 26.84 -10.37 -10.07
CA LEU A 534 26.87 -11.07 -11.36
C LEU A 534 27.97 -10.59 -12.33
N ARG A 535 28.60 -9.43 -12.06
CA ARG A 535 29.70 -8.88 -12.88
C ARG A 535 31.10 -9.31 -12.40
N ILE A 536 31.19 -9.86 -11.20
CA ILE A 536 32.42 -10.39 -10.59
C ILE A 536 32.57 -11.86 -10.97
#